data_ed6b603e1685b53787fd30e779bf02a2
#
_entry.id   ed6b603e1685b53787fd30e779bf02a2
#
_cell.length_a   1.000
_cell.length_b   1.000
_cell.length_c   1.000
_cell.angle_alpha   90.00
_cell.angle_beta   90.00
_cell.angle_gamma   90.00
#
_symmetry.space_group_name_H-M   'P 1'
#
loop_
_entity.id
_entity.type
_entity.pdbx_description
1 polymer ?
#
loop_
_entity_poly.entity_id
_entity_poly.type
_entity_poly.pdbx_seq_one_letter_code
_entity_poly.pdbx_strand_id
1 'polypeptide(L)'
;MSEKASDRWHGIERPYSAADAARLRGSVHIEYSLARLGAEKFWRQLHSEPVVAGLGCMTGNQAIQTVQAGLNAIYCSGWQVAGDANTAGEVYPDQSLYPVDSVPKMVERINNALLRTDQIHHMDGKKEIDWLVPIIADAEAGFGGNLNAFELTKALIRAGAAGVHFEDQLSSAKKCGHLGGKVLVSTGEAINKLVAARLAADVLDVPTVIIARTDADAADLLLSDHDPRDARFLTGQRSSEGFFYVKAGIEQAIDRGLSYAPYADLIWCETSKPDMAEARRFAAAIHAKYPGKLLAYNCSPSFNWKAKLDAAAMKQWREELAALGYRFQFITLAGWHALNLSMFELASAYRENGMLGYSQLQQREFAQEGAGYRAVKHQSFVGTAYFDAIQTAISAGSHSTGAMAGSTETEQFTSTVKSGPKRVVA
;
A
#
# COMPACT_ATOMS: atom_id res chain seq x y z
N MET A 1 15.30 1.20 -27.69
CA MET A 1 14.09 0.94 -26.85
C MET A 1 13.50 -0.36 -27.37
N SER A 2 13.40 -1.41 -26.57
CA SER A 2 12.85 -2.71 -26.99
C SER A 2 11.35 -2.60 -27.25
N GLU A 3 10.78 -3.39 -28.16
CA GLU A 3 9.33 -3.46 -28.46
C GLU A 3 8.44 -3.59 -27.20
N LYS A 4 8.94 -4.20 -26.11
CA LYS A 4 8.26 -4.31 -24.82
C LYS A 4 8.09 -2.98 -24.07
N ALA A 5 8.88 -1.95 -24.39
CA ALA A 5 8.73 -0.62 -23.74
C ALA A 5 7.58 0.19 -24.36
N SER A 6 7.18 -0.09 -25.60
CA SER A 6 6.04 0.57 -26.24
C SER A 6 4.69 0.12 -25.65
N ASP A 7 4.61 -1.12 -25.16
CA ASP A 7 3.38 -1.72 -24.63
C ASP A 7 3.01 -1.18 -23.23
N ARG A 8 4.02 -0.80 -22.38
CA ARG A 8 3.81 -0.24 -21.03
C ARG A 8 2.96 1.04 -21.02
N TRP A 9 3.04 1.82 -22.08
CA TRP A 9 2.41 3.12 -22.17
C TRP A 9 1.19 3.15 -23.10
N HIS A 10 0.77 1.99 -23.57
CA HIS A 10 -0.41 1.89 -24.44
C HIS A 10 -1.65 2.44 -23.74
N GLY A 11 -2.36 3.37 -24.37
CA GLY A 11 -3.56 3.99 -23.82
C GLY A 11 -3.33 4.99 -22.68
N ILE A 12 -2.08 5.42 -22.45
CA ILE A 12 -1.75 6.49 -21.49
C ILE A 12 -1.47 7.79 -22.22
N GLU A 13 -2.32 8.78 -22.00
CA GLU A 13 -2.19 10.12 -22.56
C GLU A 13 -1.25 11.00 -21.72
N ARG A 14 -0.45 11.80 -22.43
CA ARG A 14 0.43 12.82 -21.87
C ARG A 14 0.18 14.13 -22.62
N PRO A 15 -0.41 15.17 -21.99
CA PRO A 15 -0.61 16.47 -22.66
C PRO A 15 0.67 17.28 -22.77
N TYR A 16 1.82 16.69 -22.47
CA TYR A 16 3.17 17.25 -22.57
C TYR A 16 4.07 16.33 -23.40
N SER A 17 5.16 16.89 -23.91
CA SER A 17 6.12 16.13 -24.71
C SER A 17 7.22 15.49 -23.85
N ALA A 18 7.92 14.50 -24.42
CA ALA A 18 9.13 13.94 -23.81
C ALA A 18 10.24 15.01 -23.63
N ALA A 19 10.28 16.03 -24.50
CA ALA A 19 11.21 17.15 -24.38
C ALA A 19 10.90 18.02 -23.15
N ASP A 20 9.61 18.21 -22.80
CA ASP A 20 9.23 18.93 -21.58
C ASP A 20 9.70 18.19 -20.33
N ALA A 21 9.47 16.86 -20.25
CA ALA A 21 9.95 16.07 -19.15
C ALA A 21 11.49 16.10 -19.03
N ALA A 22 12.20 15.97 -20.14
CA ALA A 22 13.66 16.04 -20.16
C ALA A 22 14.18 17.42 -19.72
N ARG A 23 13.55 18.50 -20.17
CA ARG A 23 13.90 19.88 -19.78
C ARG A 23 13.69 20.13 -18.28
N LEU A 24 12.69 19.50 -17.67
CA LEU A 24 12.36 19.65 -16.25
C LEU A 24 13.17 18.73 -15.33
N ARG A 25 13.86 17.73 -15.89
CA ARG A 25 14.64 16.73 -15.11
C ARG A 25 15.88 17.33 -14.43
N GLY A 26 16.44 18.37 -14.97
CA GLY A 26 17.73 18.92 -14.52
C GLY A 26 18.91 18.26 -15.24
N SER A 27 20.14 18.66 -14.85
CA SER A 27 21.39 18.27 -15.55
C SER A 27 21.98 16.94 -15.07
N VAL A 28 21.56 16.43 -13.91
CA VAL A 28 22.05 15.19 -13.31
C VAL A 28 20.97 14.13 -13.36
N HIS A 29 21.32 12.94 -13.89
CA HIS A 29 20.46 11.78 -13.82
C HIS A 29 20.66 11.10 -12.47
N ILE A 30 19.57 11.02 -11.69
CA ILE A 30 19.55 10.32 -10.40
C ILE A 30 18.76 9.03 -10.58
N GLU A 31 19.34 7.91 -10.20
CA GLU A 31 18.66 6.62 -10.25
C GLU A 31 17.89 6.35 -8.95
N TYR A 32 16.60 6.09 -9.09
CA TYR A 32 15.70 5.70 -8.01
C TYR A 32 15.45 4.19 -8.08
N SER A 33 16.52 3.41 -7.80
CA SER A 33 16.58 1.97 -8.06
C SER A 33 15.43 1.18 -7.43
N LEU A 34 15.07 1.47 -6.16
CA LEU A 34 13.97 0.78 -5.47
C LEU A 34 12.62 1.07 -6.12
N ALA A 35 12.35 2.33 -6.43
CA ALA A 35 11.10 2.71 -7.08
C ALA A 35 10.97 2.11 -8.47
N ARG A 36 12.05 2.13 -9.27
CA ARG A 36 12.08 1.52 -10.61
C ARG A 36 11.85 0.02 -10.53
N LEU A 37 12.64 -0.69 -9.70
CA LEU A 37 12.52 -2.13 -9.50
C LEU A 37 11.11 -2.51 -9.07
N GLY A 38 10.56 -1.80 -8.08
CA GLY A 38 9.21 -2.01 -7.58
C GLY A 38 8.13 -1.75 -8.64
N ALA A 39 8.22 -0.64 -9.39
CA ALA A 39 7.25 -0.29 -10.43
C ALA A 39 7.24 -1.31 -11.57
N GLU A 40 8.41 -1.74 -12.06
CA GLU A 40 8.54 -2.76 -13.09
C GLU A 40 8.04 -4.12 -12.61
N LYS A 41 8.32 -4.47 -11.34
CA LYS A 41 7.84 -5.71 -10.73
C LYS A 41 6.32 -5.68 -10.60
N PHE A 42 5.75 -4.60 -10.06
CA PHE A 42 4.31 -4.43 -9.91
C PHE A 42 3.58 -4.52 -11.26
N TRP A 43 4.11 -3.83 -12.27
CA TRP A 43 3.55 -3.90 -13.62
C TRP A 43 3.54 -5.32 -14.19
N ARG A 44 4.62 -6.07 -14.02
CA ARG A 44 4.68 -7.49 -14.45
C ARG A 44 3.66 -8.34 -13.70
N GLN A 45 3.59 -8.22 -12.36
CA GLN A 45 2.64 -8.96 -11.53
C GLN A 45 1.19 -8.71 -11.93
N LEU A 46 0.81 -7.46 -12.18
CA LEU A 46 -0.54 -7.08 -12.64
C LEU A 46 -0.96 -7.79 -13.93
N HIS A 47 0.00 -8.23 -14.76
CA HIS A 47 -0.27 -8.90 -16.03
C HIS A 47 -0.04 -10.42 -15.98
N SER A 48 0.84 -10.90 -15.12
CA SER A 48 1.21 -12.32 -15.03
C SER A 48 0.45 -13.08 -13.94
N GLU A 49 -0.01 -12.41 -12.89
CA GLU A 49 -0.69 -13.04 -11.76
C GLU A 49 -2.20 -12.82 -11.84
N PRO A 50 -3.01 -13.76 -11.34
CA PRO A 50 -4.46 -13.57 -11.28
C PRO A 50 -4.84 -12.33 -10.47
N VAL A 51 -4.14 -12.10 -9.36
CA VAL A 51 -4.33 -10.96 -8.47
C VAL A 51 -3.03 -10.63 -7.75
N VAL A 52 -2.75 -9.34 -7.60
CA VAL A 52 -1.73 -8.81 -6.70
C VAL A 52 -2.44 -8.37 -5.42
N ALA A 53 -2.12 -9.01 -4.30
CA ALA A 53 -2.76 -8.74 -3.02
C ALA A 53 -1.83 -7.96 -2.08
N GLY A 54 -2.32 -6.86 -1.51
CA GLY A 54 -1.58 -6.04 -0.55
C GLY A 54 -2.30 -5.92 0.79
N LEU A 55 -1.53 -5.89 1.87
CA LEU A 55 -2.03 -5.50 3.20
C LEU A 55 -1.45 -4.15 3.59
N GLY A 56 -2.26 -3.35 4.27
CA GLY A 56 -1.80 -2.12 4.89
C GLY A 56 -0.77 -2.42 5.99
N CYS A 57 0.46 -1.95 5.83
CA CYS A 57 1.51 -2.05 6.84
C CYS A 57 1.81 -0.67 7.41
N MET A 58 1.93 -0.56 8.73
CA MET A 58 2.25 0.69 9.43
C MET A 58 3.59 0.62 10.18
N THR A 59 4.30 -0.50 10.07
CA THR A 59 5.67 -0.67 10.56
C THR A 59 6.51 -1.48 9.57
N GLY A 60 7.84 -1.29 9.59
CA GLY A 60 8.74 -2.11 8.79
C GLY A 60 8.66 -3.60 9.14
N ASN A 61 8.46 -3.94 10.41
CA ASN A 61 8.32 -5.33 10.84
C ASN A 61 7.04 -5.99 10.31
N GLN A 62 5.91 -5.25 10.27
CA GLN A 62 4.71 -5.76 9.61
C GLN A 62 4.94 -6.04 8.13
N ALA A 63 5.70 -5.19 7.44
CA ALA A 63 6.07 -5.41 6.04
C ALA A 63 6.93 -6.67 5.87
N ILE A 64 7.93 -6.89 6.73
CA ILE A 64 8.73 -8.11 6.73
C ILE A 64 7.83 -9.34 6.91
N GLN A 65 6.92 -9.33 7.89
CA GLN A 65 6.01 -10.45 8.13
C GLN A 65 5.05 -10.69 6.95
N THR A 66 4.58 -9.62 6.32
CA THR A 66 3.71 -9.71 5.13
C THR A 66 4.42 -10.43 3.97
N VAL A 67 5.67 -10.06 3.69
CA VAL A 67 6.48 -10.70 2.65
C VAL A 67 6.86 -12.12 3.04
N GLN A 68 7.25 -12.35 4.28
CA GLN A 68 7.62 -13.67 4.79
C GLN A 68 6.45 -14.66 4.75
N ALA A 69 5.23 -14.17 4.94
CA ALA A 69 4.00 -14.96 4.80
C ALA A 69 3.60 -15.23 3.33
N GLY A 70 4.36 -14.73 2.35
CA GLY A 70 4.19 -15.01 0.93
C GLY A 70 3.34 -14.00 0.14
N LEU A 71 2.99 -12.84 0.72
CA LEU A 71 2.38 -11.78 -0.06
C LEU A 71 3.44 -11.01 -0.84
N ASN A 72 3.07 -10.59 -2.05
CA ASN A 72 3.99 -10.05 -3.05
C ASN A 72 3.81 -8.55 -3.32
N ALA A 73 3.02 -7.85 -2.50
CA ALA A 73 2.86 -6.40 -2.52
C ALA A 73 2.51 -5.86 -1.13
N ILE A 74 2.84 -4.59 -0.89
CA ILE A 74 2.51 -3.87 0.34
C ILE A 74 1.70 -2.63 -0.03
N TYR A 75 0.65 -2.37 0.73
CA TYR A 75 -0.08 -1.12 0.68
C TYR A 75 0.37 -0.19 1.82
N CYS A 76 0.77 1.04 1.49
CA CYS A 76 1.11 2.08 2.46
C CYS A 76 -0.09 3.04 2.59
N SER A 77 -0.89 2.83 3.63
CA SER A 77 -2.17 3.48 3.85
C SER A 77 -2.01 4.87 4.47
N GLY A 78 -2.61 5.89 3.86
CA GLY A 78 -2.72 7.23 4.43
C GLY A 78 -3.53 7.23 5.73
N TRP A 79 -4.60 6.44 5.81
CA TRP A 79 -5.39 6.28 7.03
C TRP A 79 -4.54 5.77 8.21
N GLN A 80 -3.73 4.74 8.01
CA GLN A 80 -2.86 4.20 9.05
C GLN A 80 -1.77 5.19 9.45
N VAL A 81 -1.25 5.95 8.47
CA VAL A 81 -0.29 7.03 8.71
C VAL A 81 -0.94 8.14 9.54
N ALA A 82 -2.17 8.56 9.21
CA ALA A 82 -2.92 9.52 10.02
C ALA A 82 -3.11 9.04 11.45
N GLY A 83 -3.51 7.77 11.63
CA GLY A 83 -3.87 7.22 12.92
C GLY A 83 -2.71 7.02 13.90
N ASP A 84 -1.51 6.64 13.42
CA ASP A 84 -0.41 6.27 14.34
C ASP A 84 1.00 6.31 13.74
N ALA A 85 1.22 6.90 12.56
CA ALA A 85 2.53 6.81 11.91
C ALA A 85 2.96 8.09 11.18
N ASN A 86 2.31 9.23 11.47
CA ASN A 86 2.64 10.49 10.83
C ASN A 86 3.84 11.19 11.47
N THR A 87 4.47 12.09 10.74
CA THR A 87 5.67 12.81 11.17
C THR A 87 5.40 13.88 12.23
N ALA A 88 4.14 14.26 12.45
CA ALA A 88 3.74 15.11 13.56
C ALA A 88 3.71 14.38 14.91
N GLY A 89 3.66 13.03 14.91
CA GLY A 89 3.54 12.23 16.13
C GLY A 89 2.16 12.30 16.78
N GLU A 90 1.16 12.72 16.04
CA GLU A 90 -0.22 12.90 16.51
C GLU A 90 -1.14 11.76 16.05
N VAL A 91 -2.29 11.61 16.70
CA VAL A 91 -3.36 10.74 16.27
C VAL A 91 -4.40 11.59 15.53
N TYR A 92 -4.53 11.37 14.23
CA TYR A 92 -5.48 12.08 13.39
C TYR A 92 -6.51 11.16 12.76
N PRO A 93 -7.74 11.63 12.54
CA PRO A 93 -8.63 11.00 11.59
C PRO A 93 -8.07 11.15 10.16
N ASP A 94 -8.52 10.31 9.27
CA ASP A 94 -8.13 10.33 7.86
C ASP A 94 -8.78 11.52 7.10
N GLN A 95 -8.24 12.71 7.32
CA GLN A 95 -8.69 14.00 6.79
C GLN A 95 -7.53 14.86 6.30
N SER A 96 -6.40 14.26 5.92
CA SER A 96 -5.18 14.96 5.46
C SER A 96 -4.68 16.03 6.45
N LEU A 97 -4.81 15.79 7.76
CA LEU A 97 -4.34 16.70 8.81
C LEU A 97 -2.85 16.52 9.11
N TYR A 98 -2.28 15.41 8.75
CA TYR A 98 -0.87 15.11 8.98
C TYR A 98 0.03 15.78 7.91
N PRO A 99 1.33 15.98 8.23
CA PRO A 99 2.28 16.56 7.28
C PRO A 99 2.43 15.73 6.01
N VAL A 100 2.56 16.39 4.85
CA VAL A 100 2.61 15.75 3.53
C VAL A 100 3.76 14.75 3.35
N ASP A 101 4.84 14.88 4.13
CA ASP A 101 6.00 13.97 4.09
C ASP A 101 5.79 12.66 4.86
N SER A 102 4.66 12.51 5.56
CA SER A 102 4.41 11.36 6.44
C SER A 102 4.34 10.03 5.69
N VAL A 103 3.59 9.97 4.57
CA VAL A 103 3.51 8.76 3.75
C VAL A 103 4.85 8.47 3.06
N PRO A 104 5.56 9.44 2.44
CA PRO A 104 6.93 9.21 1.96
C PRO A 104 7.87 8.65 3.02
N LYS A 105 7.85 9.16 4.25
CA LYS A 105 8.66 8.65 5.37
C LYS A 105 8.28 7.22 5.79
N MET A 106 7.01 6.86 5.71
CA MET A 106 6.58 5.49 5.96
C MET A 106 7.05 4.54 4.86
N VAL A 107 6.97 4.93 3.59
CA VAL A 107 7.51 4.14 2.46
C VAL A 107 9.01 3.91 2.64
N GLU A 108 9.77 4.95 2.99
CA GLU A 108 11.21 4.86 3.28
C GLU A 108 11.48 3.87 4.44
N ARG A 109 10.72 3.96 5.52
CA ARG A 109 10.84 3.06 6.68
C ARG A 109 10.57 1.60 6.33
N ILE A 110 9.54 1.34 5.52
CA ILE A 110 9.22 0.00 5.03
C ILE A 110 10.35 -0.53 4.14
N ASN A 111 10.82 0.25 3.17
CA ASN A 111 11.93 -0.12 2.31
C ASN A 111 13.21 -0.43 3.11
N ASN A 112 13.55 0.40 4.10
CA ASN A 112 14.73 0.18 4.95
C ASN A 112 14.65 -1.14 5.74
N ALA A 113 13.45 -1.52 6.20
CA ALA A 113 13.24 -2.79 6.88
C ALA A 113 13.41 -3.99 5.93
N LEU A 114 12.84 -3.91 4.73
CA LEU A 114 12.99 -4.95 3.71
C LEU A 114 14.43 -5.06 3.22
N LEU A 115 15.12 -3.95 2.98
CA LEU A 115 16.54 -3.91 2.62
C LEU A 115 17.42 -4.55 3.70
N ARG A 116 17.15 -4.28 4.99
CA ARG A 116 17.89 -4.92 6.08
C ARG A 116 17.69 -6.42 6.09
N THR A 117 16.49 -6.88 5.89
CA THR A 117 16.19 -8.32 5.84
C THR A 117 16.83 -8.98 4.61
N ASP A 118 16.81 -8.30 3.46
CA ASP A 118 17.51 -8.74 2.25
C ASP A 118 19.03 -8.87 2.48
N GLN A 119 19.65 -7.86 3.10
CA GLN A 119 21.08 -7.88 3.45
C GLN A 119 21.45 -9.08 4.35
N ILE A 120 20.62 -9.36 5.38
CA ILE A 120 20.82 -10.50 6.27
C ILE A 120 20.73 -11.82 5.49
N HIS A 121 19.69 -11.98 4.68
CA HIS A 121 19.48 -13.19 3.88
C HIS A 121 20.56 -13.38 2.82
N HIS A 122 20.98 -12.29 2.17
CA HIS A 122 22.05 -12.32 1.18
C HIS A 122 23.39 -12.76 1.81
N MET A 123 23.72 -12.21 2.99
CA MET A 123 24.92 -12.61 3.75
C MET A 123 24.88 -14.10 4.13
N ASP A 124 23.71 -14.61 4.50
CA ASP A 124 23.49 -16.03 4.83
C ASP A 124 23.42 -16.95 3.59
N GLY A 125 23.53 -16.41 2.36
CA GLY A 125 23.39 -17.15 1.11
C GLY A 125 21.95 -17.61 0.80
N LYS A 126 20.95 -17.07 1.49
CA LYS A 126 19.54 -17.39 1.31
C LYS A 126 18.94 -16.57 0.16
N LYS A 127 18.13 -17.21 -0.69
CA LYS A 127 17.56 -16.60 -1.91
C LYS A 127 16.08 -16.95 -2.14
N GLU A 128 15.45 -17.61 -1.17
CA GLU A 128 14.12 -18.19 -1.32
C GLU A 128 13.00 -17.13 -1.32
N ILE A 129 13.26 -15.97 -0.71
CA ILE A 129 12.29 -14.89 -0.57
C ILE A 129 12.82 -13.65 -1.30
N ASP A 130 12.01 -13.11 -2.19
CA ASP A 130 12.22 -11.80 -2.80
C ASP A 130 11.64 -10.72 -1.85
N TRP A 131 12.51 -10.13 -1.04
CA TRP A 131 12.12 -9.15 -0.02
C TRP A 131 11.69 -7.80 -0.61
N LEU A 132 12.22 -7.43 -1.77
CA LEU A 132 11.96 -6.11 -2.36
C LEU A 132 10.67 -6.14 -3.20
N VAL A 133 9.55 -6.37 -2.53
CA VAL A 133 8.22 -6.33 -3.14
C VAL A 133 7.76 -4.89 -3.41
N PRO A 134 6.89 -4.65 -4.41
CA PRO A 134 6.37 -3.32 -4.68
C PRO A 134 5.56 -2.75 -3.51
N ILE A 135 5.75 -1.47 -3.23
CA ILE A 135 4.98 -0.69 -2.26
C ILE A 135 4.09 0.27 -3.03
N ILE A 136 2.78 0.18 -2.83
CA ILE A 136 1.79 1.08 -3.41
C ILE A 136 1.35 2.07 -2.33
N ALA A 137 1.56 3.35 -2.59
CA ALA A 137 1.42 4.41 -1.59
C ALA A 137 0.19 5.27 -1.81
N ASP A 138 -0.44 5.63 -0.71
CA ASP A 138 -1.54 6.59 -0.64
C ASP A 138 -0.99 8.01 -0.79
N ALA A 139 -1.46 8.73 -1.80
CA ALA A 139 -1.16 10.14 -2.00
C ALA A 139 -2.35 11.06 -1.65
N GLU A 140 -3.38 10.47 -1.00
CA GLU A 140 -4.56 11.23 -0.59
C GLU A 140 -5.19 11.98 -1.78
N ALA A 141 -5.73 13.17 -1.52
CA ALA A 141 -6.17 14.09 -2.57
C ALA A 141 -5.03 15.00 -3.10
N GLY A 142 -3.76 14.68 -2.79
CA GLY A 142 -2.58 15.41 -3.27
C GLY A 142 -2.13 16.57 -2.37
N PHE A 143 -2.72 16.78 -1.21
CA PHE A 143 -2.39 17.86 -0.24
C PHE A 143 -2.43 19.27 -0.83
N GLY A 144 -3.20 19.46 -1.89
CA GLY A 144 -3.36 20.76 -2.58
C GLY A 144 -3.77 20.56 -4.04
N GLY A 145 -3.24 21.42 -4.91
CA GLY A 145 -3.46 21.36 -6.35
C GLY A 145 -2.48 20.43 -7.08
N ASN A 146 -2.44 20.58 -8.40
CA ASN A 146 -1.60 19.77 -9.29
C ASN A 146 -0.08 19.92 -9.00
N LEU A 147 0.41 21.09 -8.59
CA LEU A 147 1.82 21.26 -8.24
C LEU A 147 2.18 20.53 -6.94
N ASN A 148 1.26 20.46 -5.97
CA ASN A 148 1.42 19.66 -4.76
C ASN A 148 1.45 18.16 -5.10
N ALA A 149 0.55 17.69 -5.98
CA ALA A 149 0.54 16.32 -6.45
C ALA A 149 1.85 15.94 -7.18
N PHE A 150 2.43 16.85 -7.98
CA PHE A 150 3.72 16.66 -8.62
C PHE A 150 4.84 16.47 -7.59
N GLU A 151 4.98 17.36 -6.60
CA GLU A 151 6.04 17.27 -5.60
C GLU A 151 5.86 16.08 -4.66
N LEU A 152 4.62 15.74 -4.26
CA LEU A 152 4.33 14.57 -3.46
C LEU A 152 4.71 13.27 -4.20
N THR A 153 4.39 13.16 -5.51
CA THR A 153 4.79 12.02 -6.32
C THR A 153 6.31 11.87 -6.37
N LYS A 154 7.04 12.98 -6.54
CA LYS A 154 8.52 12.95 -6.47
C LYS A 154 9.02 12.45 -5.12
N ALA A 155 8.43 12.90 -4.02
CA ALA A 155 8.80 12.47 -2.68
C ALA A 155 8.56 10.96 -2.49
N LEU A 156 7.42 10.44 -2.96
CA LEU A 156 7.09 9.01 -2.92
C LEU A 156 8.04 8.17 -3.77
N ILE A 157 8.39 8.62 -4.97
CA ILE A 157 9.38 7.95 -5.84
C ILE A 157 10.76 7.92 -5.15
N ARG A 158 11.20 9.04 -4.56
CA ARG A 158 12.47 9.10 -3.82
C ARG A 158 12.49 8.14 -2.64
N ALA A 159 11.36 7.96 -1.97
CA ALA A 159 11.20 6.99 -0.89
C ALA A 159 11.18 5.53 -1.37
N GLY A 160 11.01 5.29 -2.68
CA GLY A 160 11.01 3.96 -3.29
C GLY A 160 9.62 3.37 -3.52
N ALA A 161 8.57 4.20 -3.62
CA ALA A 161 7.23 3.73 -3.99
C ALA A 161 7.18 3.20 -5.43
N ALA A 162 6.56 2.04 -5.62
CA ALA A 162 6.33 1.40 -6.92
C ALA A 162 5.11 1.97 -7.65
N GLY A 163 4.10 2.33 -6.90
CA GLY A 163 2.87 2.92 -7.38
C GLY A 163 2.30 3.93 -6.39
N VAL A 164 1.48 4.83 -6.91
CA VAL A 164 0.80 5.86 -6.13
C VAL A 164 -0.65 5.98 -6.57
N HIS A 165 -1.54 6.30 -5.65
CA HIS A 165 -2.91 6.62 -6.02
C HIS A 165 -3.29 8.02 -5.52
N PHE A 166 -4.17 8.66 -6.30
CA PHE A 166 -4.78 9.95 -5.99
C PHE A 166 -6.30 9.82 -6.04
N GLU A 167 -6.97 10.46 -5.11
CA GLU A 167 -8.43 10.56 -5.09
C GLU A 167 -8.91 11.94 -5.54
N ASP A 168 -10.14 11.98 -6.05
CA ASP A 168 -10.75 13.18 -6.65
C ASP A 168 -11.44 14.09 -5.64
N GLN A 169 -11.01 14.06 -4.37
CA GLN A 169 -11.52 14.92 -3.33
C GLN A 169 -10.79 16.28 -3.28
N LEU A 170 -11.47 17.27 -2.73
CA LEU A 170 -10.86 18.56 -2.35
C LEU A 170 -9.93 18.35 -1.16
N SER A 171 -8.63 18.62 -1.32
CA SER A 171 -7.61 18.35 -0.29
C SER A 171 -7.91 19.03 1.05
N SER A 172 -8.42 20.26 1.04
CA SER A 172 -8.75 21.02 2.27
C SER A 172 -9.99 20.54 3.01
N ALA A 173 -10.82 19.69 2.37
CA ALA A 173 -12.03 19.11 2.95
C ALA A 173 -12.06 17.58 2.85
N LYS A 174 -10.90 16.96 2.63
CA LYS A 174 -10.75 15.50 2.43
C LYS A 174 -11.33 14.72 3.61
N LYS A 175 -11.99 13.63 3.28
CA LYS A 175 -12.53 12.65 4.22
C LYS A 175 -12.13 11.23 3.81
N CYS A 176 -12.00 10.33 4.77
CA CYS A 176 -11.94 8.90 4.49
C CYS A 176 -13.14 8.48 3.61
N GLY A 177 -12.91 7.55 2.70
CA GLY A 177 -13.93 7.08 1.76
C GLY A 177 -15.26 6.68 2.38
N HIS A 178 -15.26 6.26 3.65
CA HIS A 178 -16.41 5.81 4.41
C HIS A 178 -17.02 6.89 5.35
N LEU A 179 -16.53 8.12 5.29
CA LEU A 179 -17.08 9.27 6.02
C LEU A 179 -17.99 10.09 5.10
N GLY A 180 -18.93 10.81 5.72
CA GLY A 180 -19.75 11.80 5.03
C GLY A 180 -19.03 13.12 4.78
N GLY A 181 -19.66 14.02 4.01
CA GLY A 181 -19.15 15.37 3.77
C GLY A 181 -17.96 15.43 2.81
N LYS A 182 -17.80 14.44 1.94
CA LYS A 182 -16.79 14.45 0.86
C LYS A 182 -17.15 15.49 -0.17
N VAL A 183 -16.16 16.29 -0.56
CA VAL A 183 -16.26 17.28 -1.63
C VAL A 183 -15.38 16.86 -2.78
N LEU A 184 -15.97 16.60 -3.94
CA LEU A 184 -15.21 16.32 -5.16
C LEU A 184 -14.62 17.62 -5.73
N VAL A 185 -13.42 17.52 -6.30
CA VAL A 185 -12.94 18.52 -7.25
C VAL A 185 -13.57 18.28 -8.62
N SER A 186 -13.52 19.26 -9.54
CA SER A 186 -13.96 19.03 -10.92
C SER A 186 -13.20 17.87 -11.55
N THR A 187 -13.87 17.14 -12.48
CA THR A 187 -13.22 16.06 -13.24
C THR A 187 -11.92 16.51 -13.88
N GLY A 188 -11.84 17.75 -14.40
CA GLY A 188 -10.62 18.32 -14.99
C GLY A 188 -9.51 18.56 -13.99
N GLU A 189 -9.83 19.01 -12.77
CA GLU A 189 -8.82 19.19 -11.73
C GLU A 189 -8.25 17.82 -11.29
N ALA A 190 -9.10 16.81 -11.13
CA ALA A 190 -8.64 15.46 -10.82
C ALA A 190 -7.70 14.92 -11.92
N ILE A 191 -8.07 15.06 -13.19
CA ILE A 191 -7.21 14.71 -14.33
C ILE A 191 -5.87 15.43 -14.25
N ASN A 192 -5.86 16.74 -13.96
CA ASN A 192 -4.63 17.53 -13.87
C ASN A 192 -3.71 17.03 -12.74
N LYS A 193 -4.25 16.52 -11.63
CA LYS A 193 -3.46 15.87 -10.57
C LYS A 193 -2.83 14.56 -11.06
N LEU A 194 -3.57 13.73 -11.80
CA LEU A 194 -3.05 12.49 -12.40
C LEU A 194 -1.94 12.77 -13.43
N VAL A 195 -2.15 13.79 -14.28
CA VAL A 195 -1.14 14.26 -15.25
C VAL A 195 0.10 14.79 -14.53
N ALA A 196 -0.06 15.53 -13.43
CA ALA A 196 1.05 16.01 -12.61
C ALA A 196 1.86 14.86 -12.00
N ALA A 197 1.18 13.83 -11.49
CA ALA A 197 1.82 12.62 -10.98
C ALA A 197 2.59 11.87 -12.09
N ARG A 198 2.01 11.77 -13.29
CA ARG A 198 2.68 11.17 -14.45
C ARG A 198 3.89 11.97 -14.88
N LEU A 199 3.78 13.30 -14.94
CA LEU A 199 4.90 14.19 -15.27
C LEU A 199 6.03 14.05 -14.24
N ALA A 200 5.72 13.95 -12.95
CA ALA A 200 6.72 13.73 -11.91
C ALA A 200 7.47 12.40 -12.12
N ALA A 201 6.75 11.33 -12.45
CA ALA A 201 7.34 10.03 -12.75
C ALA A 201 8.24 10.09 -14.00
N ASP A 202 7.79 10.73 -15.07
CA ASP A 202 8.55 10.91 -16.31
C ASP A 202 9.79 11.83 -16.09
N VAL A 203 9.67 12.86 -15.27
CA VAL A 203 10.80 13.75 -14.89
C VAL A 203 11.86 12.98 -14.09
N LEU A 204 11.45 12.10 -13.17
CA LEU A 204 12.37 11.26 -12.39
C LEU A 204 12.79 9.98 -13.13
N ASP A 205 12.27 9.78 -14.34
CA ASP A 205 12.55 8.62 -15.19
C ASP A 205 12.25 7.27 -14.51
N VAL A 206 11.13 7.20 -13.79
CA VAL A 206 10.65 5.97 -13.12
C VAL A 206 9.29 5.59 -13.69
N PRO A 207 9.05 4.32 -14.11
CA PRO A 207 7.77 3.88 -14.67
C PRO A 207 6.71 3.64 -13.59
N THR A 208 6.55 4.59 -12.66
CA THR A 208 5.64 4.52 -11.54
C THR A 208 4.22 4.21 -11.99
N VAL A 209 3.58 3.25 -11.33
CA VAL A 209 2.18 2.90 -11.59
C VAL A 209 1.27 3.93 -10.92
N ILE A 210 0.40 4.57 -11.70
CA ILE A 210 -0.54 5.57 -11.21
C ILE A 210 -1.94 4.99 -11.19
N ILE A 211 -2.60 5.10 -10.04
CA ILE A 211 -3.95 4.63 -9.80
C ILE A 211 -4.85 5.84 -9.58
N ALA A 212 -5.91 5.97 -10.34
CA ALA A 212 -6.93 6.98 -10.13
C ALA A 212 -8.05 6.42 -9.26
N ARG A 213 -8.28 7.03 -8.09
CA ARG A 213 -9.41 6.74 -7.23
C ARG A 213 -10.51 7.76 -7.44
N THR A 214 -11.77 7.32 -7.51
CA THR A 214 -12.92 8.19 -7.41
C THR A 214 -13.74 7.87 -6.17
N ASP A 215 -14.17 8.90 -5.47
CA ASP A 215 -15.07 8.85 -4.32
C ASP A 215 -16.52 9.22 -4.68
N ALA A 216 -16.80 9.35 -5.97
CA ALA A 216 -18.08 9.87 -6.49
C ALA A 216 -19.29 8.97 -6.20
N ASP A 217 -19.05 7.69 -5.84
CA ASP A 217 -20.15 6.81 -5.42
C ASP A 217 -20.86 7.31 -4.15
N ALA A 218 -20.13 7.97 -3.24
CA ALA A 218 -20.69 8.43 -1.96
C ALA A 218 -20.37 9.91 -1.66
N ALA A 219 -20.03 10.72 -2.65
CA ALA A 219 -19.74 12.14 -2.48
C ALA A 219 -20.88 13.01 -3.05
N ASP A 220 -21.54 13.73 -2.17
CA ASP A 220 -22.70 14.57 -2.50
C ASP A 220 -22.35 16.00 -2.87
N LEU A 221 -21.06 16.42 -2.74
CA LEU A 221 -20.64 17.78 -2.94
C LEU A 221 -19.55 17.87 -4.02
N LEU A 222 -19.59 18.96 -4.78
CA LEU A 222 -18.63 19.32 -5.83
C LEU A 222 -18.17 20.76 -5.61
N LEU A 223 -16.86 20.98 -5.75
CA LEU A 223 -16.23 22.29 -5.55
C LEU A 223 -16.73 23.35 -6.57
N SER A 224 -16.83 22.96 -7.84
CA SER A 224 -17.09 23.89 -8.94
C SER A 224 -17.87 23.23 -10.08
N ASP A 225 -18.73 23.98 -10.72
CA ASP A 225 -19.61 23.55 -11.83
C ASP A 225 -19.07 23.90 -13.23
N HIS A 226 -17.84 24.38 -13.32
CA HIS A 226 -17.28 24.86 -14.61
C HIS A 226 -16.98 23.73 -15.60
N ASP A 227 -16.78 22.49 -15.13
CA ASP A 227 -16.45 21.37 -15.99
C ASP A 227 -17.73 20.75 -16.59
N PRO A 228 -17.91 20.76 -17.91
CA PRO A 228 -19.12 20.24 -18.55
C PRO A 228 -19.33 18.73 -18.30
N ARG A 229 -18.27 17.98 -17.97
CA ARG A 229 -18.39 16.54 -17.64
C ARG A 229 -19.17 16.31 -16.36
N ASP A 230 -19.08 17.24 -15.41
CA ASP A 230 -19.79 17.15 -14.12
C ASP A 230 -21.25 17.66 -14.20
N ALA A 231 -21.60 18.42 -15.24
CA ALA A 231 -22.86 19.16 -15.34
C ALA A 231 -24.13 18.31 -15.16
N ARG A 232 -24.15 17.08 -15.69
CA ARG A 232 -25.34 16.19 -15.61
C ARG A 232 -25.64 15.68 -14.20
N PHE A 233 -24.68 15.78 -13.29
CA PHE A 233 -24.83 15.36 -11.91
C PHE A 233 -25.23 16.49 -10.97
N LEU A 234 -25.17 17.74 -11.39
CA LEU A 234 -25.58 18.88 -10.59
C LEU A 234 -27.07 18.84 -10.25
N THR A 235 -27.41 19.15 -9.00
CA THR A 235 -28.80 19.23 -8.54
C THR A 235 -29.38 20.62 -8.67
N GLY A 236 -28.55 21.63 -8.91
CA GLY A 236 -28.92 23.04 -8.90
C GLY A 236 -28.91 23.67 -7.51
N GLN A 237 -28.65 22.92 -6.46
CA GLN A 237 -28.58 23.40 -5.07
C GLN A 237 -27.12 23.63 -4.64
N ARG A 238 -26.94 24.50 -3.62
CA ARG A 238 -25.65 24.77 -2.98
C ARG A 238 -25.69 24.57 -1.48
N SER A 239 -24.55 24.16 -0.90
CA SER A 239 -24.34 24.14 0.53
C SER A 239 -24.13 25.54 1.11
N SER A 240 -24.09 25.64 2.44
CA SER A 240 -23.80 26.91 3.15
C SER A 240 -22.41 27.46 2.82
N GLU A 241 -21.46 26.58 2.52
CA GLU A 241 -20.08 26.95 2.12
C GLU A 241 -19.98 27.30 0.63
N GLY A 242 -21.06 27.11 -0.13
CA GLY A 242 -21.12 27.40 -1.57
C GLY A 242 -20.75 26.24 -2.49
N PHE A 243 -20.50 25.02 -1.97
CA PHE A 243 -20.32 23.82 -2.79
C PHE A 243 -21.62 23.45 -3.51
N PHE A 244 -21.48 22.84 -4.68
CA PHE A 244 -22.60 22.34 -5.44
C PHE A 244 -23.03 20.97 -4.95
N TYR A 245 -24.33 20.74 -4.73
CA TYR A 245 -24.83 19.40 -4.51
C TYR A 245 -24.88 18.62 -5.83
N VAL A 246 -24.38 17.37 -5.80
CA VAL A 246 -24.38 16.45 -6.92
C VAL A 246 -25.14 15.17 -6.59
N LYS A 247 -25.54 14.45 -7.62
CA LYS A 247 -26.13 13.12 -7.51
C LYS A 247 -24.99 12.10 -7.40
N ALA A 248 -24.64 11.72 -6.16
CA ALA A 248 -23.73 10.63 -5.89
C ALA A 248 -24.22 9.29 -6.44
N GLY A 249 -23.33 8.33 -6.55
CA GLY A 249 -23.64 6.97 -6.92
C GLY A 249 -22.79 6.44 -8.06
N ILE A 250 -22.99 5.15 -8.36
CA ILE A 250 -22.17 4.39 -9.30
C ILE A 250 -22.13 5.03 -10.71
N GLU A 251 -23.18 5.74 -11.15
CA GLU A 251 -23.20 6.42 -12.45
C GLU A 251 -22.15 7.54 -12.51
N GLN A 252 -22.07 8.35 -11.45
CA GLN A 252 -21.06 9.40 -11.36
C GLN A 252 -19.65 8.81 -11.25
N ALA A 253 -19.49 7.73 -10.46
CA ALA A 253 -18.23 7.05 -10.35
C ALA A 253 -17.76 6.44 -11.68
N ILE A 254 -18.65 5.84 -12.47
CA ILE A 254 -18.37 5.33 -13.81
C ILE A 254 -17.92 6.46 -14.73
N ASP A 255 -18.65 7.57 -14.75
CA ASP A 255 -18.34 8.71 -15.63
C ASP A 255 -16.96 9.29 -15.36
N ARG A 256 -16.63 9.44 -14.08
CA ARG A 256 -15.29 9.86 -13.65
C ARG A 256 -14.23 8.83 -13.96
N GLY A 257 -14.48 7.55 -13.68
CA GLY A 257 -13.56 6.46 -14.02
C GLY A 257 -13.22 6.41 -15.52
N LEU A 258 -14.24 6.59 -16.39
CA LEU A 258 -14.05 6.70 -17.83
C LEU A 258 -13.21 7.92 -18.23
N SER A 259 -13.37 9.04 -17.52
CA SER A 259 -12.60 10.27 -17.74
C SER A 259 -11.14 10.14 -17.29
N TYR A 260 -10.88 9.34 -16.25
CA TYR A 260 -9.52 9.14 -15.70
C TYR A 260 -8.72 8.05 -16.43
N ALA A 261 -9.41 7.12 -17.10
CA ALA A 261 -8.78 5.96 -17.72
C ALA A 261 -7.62 6.28 -18.69
N PRO A 262 -7.64 7.38 -19.49
CA PRO A 262 -6.49 7.73 -20.31
C PRO A 262 -5.25 8.20 -19.53
N TYR A 263 -5.39 8.61 -18.25
CA TYR A 263 -4.33 9.26 -17.49
C TYR A 263 -3.77 8.41 -16.35
N ALA A 264 -4.40 7.27 -16.06
CA ALA A 264 -3.98 6.35 -15.00
C ALA A 264 -3.80 4.92 -15.52
N ASP A 265 -2.94 4.17 -14.86
CA ASP A 265 -2.69 2.75 -15.18
C ASP A 265 -3.84 1.86 -14.69
N LEU A 266 -4.34 2.13 -13.48
CA LEU A 266 -5.49 1.45 -12.89
C LEU A 266 -6.57 2.47 -12.50
N ILE A 267 -7.82 2.00 -12.48
CA ILE A 267 -8.95 2.77 -11.96
C ILE A 267 -9.52 2.09 -10.71
N TRP A 268 -9.81 2.89 -9.69
CA TRP A 268 -10.40 2.45 -8.44
C TRP A 268 -11.64 3.30 -8.11
N CYS A 269 -12.78 2.64 -7.96
CA CYS A 269 -13.99 3.21 -7.38
C CYS A 269 -14.03 2.86 -5.89
N GLU A 270 -14.02 3.85 -5.01
CA GLU A 270 -14.25 3.62 -3.59
C GLU A 270 -15.73 3.30 -3.35
N THR A 271 -16.01 2.18 -2.68
CA THR A 271 -17.37 1.68 -2.45
C THR A 271 -17.71 1.68 -0.97
N SER A 272 -19.00 1.67 -0.64
CA SER A 272 -19.48 1.72 0.76
C SER A 272 -19.81 0.34 1.34
N LYS A 273 -19.83 -0.71 0.51
CA LYS A 273 -20.18 -2.09 0.87
C LYS A 273 -19.55 -3.08 -0.10
N PRO A 274 -19.38 -4.36 0.28
CA PRO A 274 -18.93 -5.40 -0.63
C PRO A 274 -20.09 -5.83 -1.53
N ASP A 275 -20.23 -5.23 -2.69
CA ASP A 275 -21.27 -5.50 -3.67
C ASP A 275 -20.67 -5.93 -5.02
N MET A 276 -20.76 -7.23 -5.31
CA MET A 276 -20.20 -7.80 -6.53
C MET A 276 -20.95 -7.34 -7.80
N ALA A 277 -22.26 -7.03 -7.68
CA ALA A 277 -23.03 -6.54 -8.82
C ALA A 277 -22.58 -5.12 -9.19
N GLU A 278 -22.33 -4.28 -8.20
CA GLU A 278 -21.78 -2.92 -8.39
C GLU A 278 -20.37 -2.97 -8.97
N ALA A 279 -19.48 -3.82 -8.43
CA ALA A 279 -18.15 -4.03 -8.97
C ALA A 279 -18.17 -4.50 -10.44
N ARG A 280 -19.08 -5.43 -10.78
CA ARG A 280 -19.27 -5.91 -12.15
C ARG A 280 -19.78 -4.81 -13.08
N ARG A 281 -20.70 -3.98 -12.62
CA ARG A 281 -21.25 -2.85 -13.38
C ARG A 281 -20.18 -1.83 -13.71
N PHE A 282 -19.37 -1.45 -12.71
CA PHE A 282 -18.25 -0.53 -12.89
C PHE A 282 -17.23 -1.08 -13.90
N ALA A 283 -16.77 -2.32 -13.69
CA ALA A 283 -15.80 -2.96 -14.57
C ALA A 283 -16.30 -3.06 -16.01
N ALA A 284 -17.55 -3.50 -16.20
CA ALA A 284 -18.16 -3.62 -17.54
C ALA A 284 -18.22 -2.27 -18.27
N ALA A 285 -18.57 -1.19 -17.59
CA ALA A 285 -18.62 0.15 -18.16
C ALA A 285 -17.21 0.65 -18.57
N ILE A 286 -16.21 0.45 -17.73
CA ILE A 286 -14.83 0.84 -18.04
C ILE A 286 -14.31 0.02 -19.23
N HIS A 287 -14.51 -1.30 -19.23
CA HIS A 287 -13.99 -2.18 -20.29
C HIS A 287 -14.71 -2.04 -21.61
N ALA A 288 -15.96 -1.58 -21.63
CA ALA A 288 -16.68 -1.27 -22.87
C ALA A 288 -15.99 -0.16 -23.69
N LYS A 289 -15.36 0.80 -23.01
CA LYS A 289 -14.64 1.91 -23.67
C LYS A 289 -13.13 1.69 -23.70
N TYR A 290 -12.57 1.07 -22.67
CA TYR A 290 -11.14 0.82 -22.53
C TYR A 290 -10.91 -0.68 -22.25
N PRO A 291 -10.97 -1.54 -23.26
CA PRO A 291 -10.78 -2.99 -23.10
C PRO A 291 -9.44 -3.30 -22.41
N GLY A 292 -9.49 -4.15 -21.37
CA GLY A 292 -8.30 -4.55 -20.64
C GLY A 292 -7.74 -3.52 -19.64
N LYS A 293 -8.39 -2.38 -19.44
CA LYS A 293 -7.98 -1.42 -18.42
C LYS A 293 -7.96 -2.10 -17.05
N LEU A 294 -6.82 -2.02 -16.37
CA LEU A 294 -6.65 -2.61 -15.04
C LEU A 294 -7.48 -1.85 -14.00
N LEU A 295 -8.00 -2.61 -13.03
CA LEU A 295 -8.79 -2.06 -11.93
C LEU A 295 -8.15 -2.42 -10.58
N ALA A 296 -8.40 -1.57 -9.57
CA ALA A 296 -8.03 -1.80 -8.19
C ALA A 296 -9.28 -1.82 -7.29
N TYR A 297 -9.23 -2.59 -6.19
CA TYR A 297 -10.33 -2.72 -5.26
C TYR A 297 -9.84 -2.68 -3.80
N ASN A 298 -10.45 -1.80 -3.01
CA ASN A 298 -10.28 -1.78 -1.56
C ASN A 298 -11.21 -2.79 -0.90
N CYS A 299 -10.66 -3.91 -0.41
CA CYS A 299 -11.36 -4.83 0.48
C CYS A 299 -11.44 -4.21 1.88
N SER A 300 -12.22 -3.16 2.00
CA SER A 300 -12.23 -2.26 3.15
C SER A 300 -12.51 -2.97 4.48
N PRO A 301 -11.73 -2.69 5.54
CA PRO A 301 -12.06 -3.11 6.90
C PRO A 301 -13.28 -2.38 7.50
N SER A 302 -13.76 -1.31 6.86
CA SER A 302 -15.03 -0.66 7.23
C SER A 302 -16.25 -1.48 6.87
N PHE A 303 -16.10 -2.52 6.04
CA PHE A 303 -17.17 -3.47 5.75
C PHE A 303 -17.27 -4.52 6.85
N ASN A 304 -18.47 -4.78 7.34
CA ASN A 304 -18.69 -6.00 8.13
C ASN A 304 -18.91 -7.18 7.18
N TRP A 305 -17.82 -7.78 6.73
CA TRP A 305 -17.79 -8.84 5.72
C TRP A 305 -18.74 -9.99 6.05
N LYS A 306 -18.67 -10.51 7.28
CA LYS A 306 -19.51 -11.65 7.73
C LYS A 306 -20.98 -11.31 7.81
N ALA A 307 -21.34 -10.04 8.05
CA ALA A 307 -22.74 -9.59 8.06
C ALA A 307 -23.31 -9.40 6.64
N LYS A 308 -22.44 -9.28 5.63
CA LYS A 308 -22.84 -9.01 4.24
C LYS A 308 -22.74 -10.22 3.33
N LEU A 309 -21.81 -11.13 3.60
CA LEU A 309 -21.48 -12.27 2.75
C LEU A 309 -21.35 -13.54 3.59
N ASP A 310 -21.77 -14.67 3.03
CA ASP A 310 -21.49 -15.97 3.62
C ASP A 310 -20.01 -16.40 3.39
N ALA A 311 -19.61 -17.50 4.01
CA ALA A 311 -18.24 -17.99 3.94
C ALA A 311 -17.80 -18.40 2.53
N ALA A 312 -18.72 -18.91 1.71
CA ALA A 312 -18.44 -19.34 0.34
C ALA A 312 -18.18 -18.11 -0.55
N ALA A 313 -19.06 -17.11 -0.48
CA ALA A 313 -18.90 -15.85 -1.22
C ALA A 313 -17.61 -15.10 -0.80
N MET A 314 -17.30 -15.02 0.51
CA MET A 314 -16.06 -14.41 0.97
C MET A 314 -14.82 -15.14 0.44
N LYS A 315 -14.84 -16.46 0.37
CA LYS A 315 -13.72 -17.26 -0.15
C LYS A 315 -13.50 -17.03 -1.65
N GLN A 316 -14.56 -16.84 -2.42
CA GLN A 316 -14.51 -16.63 -3.87
C GLN A 316 -14.32 -15.16 -4.26
N TRP A 317 -14.51 -14.22 -3.33
CA TRP A 317 -14.54 -12.79 -3.57
C TRP A 317 -13.35 -12.27 -4.38
N ARG A 318 -12.15 -12.70 -4.00
CA ARG A 318 -10.91 -12.26 -4.62
C ARG A 318 -10.77 -12.73 -6.08
N GLU A 319 -11.12 -13.98 -6.33
CA GLU A 319 -11.07 -14.59 -7.66
C GLU A 319 -12.16 -14.00 -8.58
N GLU A 320 -13.35 -13.75 -8.07
CA GLU A 320 -14.43 -13.13 -8.84
C GLU A 320 -14.07 -11.68 -9.23
N LEU A 321 -13.53 -10.89 -8.32
CA LEU A 321 -13.02 -9.56 -8.65
C LEU A 321 -11.89 -9.63 -9.68
N ALA A 322 -10.96 -10.57 -9.54
CA ALA A 322 -9.86 -10.73 -10.48
C ALA A 322 -10.36 -11.05 -11.90
N ALA A 323 -11.40 -11.88 -12.02
CA ALA A 323 -12.04 -12.19 -13.30
C ALA A 323 -12.70 -10.97 -13.97
N LEU A 324 -13.08 -9.96 -13.16
CA LEU A 324 -13.59 -8.68 -13.63
C LEU A 324 -12.51 -7.65 -13.97
N GLY A 325 -11.22 -7.99 -13.81
CA GLY A 325 -10.11 -7.09 -14.09
C GLY A 325 -9.59 -6.30 -12.89
N TYR A 326 -10.09 -6.54 -11.69
CA TYR A 326 -9.54 -5.97 -10.45
C TYR A 326 -8.26 -6.70 -10.06
N ARG A 327 -7.16 -6.33 -10.69
CA ARG A 327 -5.87 -7.00 -10.57
C ARG A 327 -5.09 -6.63 -9.32
N PHE A 328 -5.32 -5.44 -8.77
CA PHE A 328 -4.76 -5.04 -7.48
C PHE A 328 -5.87 -4.98 -6.43
N GLN A 329 -5.76 -5.79 -5.38
CA GLN A 329 -6.73 -5.85 -4.29
C GLN A 329 -6.01 -5.72 -2.96
N PHE A 330 -6.53 -4.92 -2.05
CA PHE A 330 -5.83 -4.62 -0.81
C PHE A 330 -6.78 -4.36 0.36
N ILE A 331 -6.25 -4.53 1.57
CA ILE A 331 -6.95 -4.22 2.83
C ILE A 331 -6.21 -3.04 3.47
N THR A 332 -6.83 -1.88 3.48
CA THR A 332 -6.18 -0.61 3.85
C THR A 332 -5.65 -0.57 5.27
N LEU A 333 -6.39 -1.09 6.26
CA LEU A 333 -6.08 -0.95 7.68
C LEU A 333 -5.71 -2.29 8.35
N ALA A 334 -5.22 -3.27 7.58
CA ALA A 334 -4.90 -4.59 8.11
C ALA A 334 -3.87 -4.53 9.25
N GLY A 335 -2.83 -3.72 9.08
CA GLY A 335 -1.77 -3.55 10.09
C GLY A 335 -2.28 -2.91 11.36
N TRP A 336 -3.14 -1.88 11.24
CA TRP A 336 -3.71 -1.20 12.41
C TRP A 336 -4.60 -2.13 13.25
N HIS A 337 -5.50 -2.88 12.61
CA HIS A 337 -6.36 -3.83 13.31
C HIS A 337 -5.57 -4.97 13.95
N ALA A 338 -4.61 -5.54 13.23
CA ALA A 338 -3.77 -6.62 13.75
C ALA A 338 -2.95 -6.16 14.96
N LEU A 339 -2.33 -4.98 14.90
CA LEU A 339 -1.54 -4.42 15.99
C LEU A 339 -2.38 -4.17 17.24
N ASN A 340 -3.53 -3.50 17.08
CA ASN A 340 -4.38 -3.13 18.20
C ASN A 340 -4.97 -4.35 18.90
N LEU A 341 -5.52 -5.31 18.15
CA LEU A 341 -6.11 -6.52 18.72
C LEU A 341 -5.06 -7.35 19.45
N SER A 342 -3.91 -7.61 18.81
CA SER A 342 -2.87 -8.46 19.42
C SER A 342 -2.34 -7.87 20.74
N MET A 343 -2.17 -6.54 20.81
CA MET A 343 -1.73 -5.88 22.03
C MET A 343 -2.82 -5.90 23.11
N PHE A 344 -4.08 -5.67 22.74
CA PHE A 344 -5.20 -5.75 23.68
C PHE A 344 -5.32 -7.14 24.32
N GLU A 345 -5.25 -8.20 23.48
CA GLU A 345 -5.29 -9.58 23.97
C GLU A 345 -4.12 -9.90 24.91
N LEU A 346 -2.91 -9.50 24.54
CA LEU A 346 -1.71 -9.71 25.36
C LEU A 346 -1.81 -8.96 26.70
N ALA A 347 -2.19 -7.69 26.67
CA ALA A 347 -2.32 -6.88 27.89
C ALA A 347 -3.38 -7.44 28.84
N SER A 348 -4.52 -7.91 28.32
CA SER A 348 -5.58 -8.56 29.09
C SER A 348 -5.10 -9.87 29.73
N ALA A 349 -4.45 -10.74 28.94
CA ALA A 349 -3.92 -12.01 29.43
C ALA A 349 -2.82 -11.79 30.48
N TYR A 350 -1.94 -10.83 30.29
CA TYR A 350 -0.88 -10.51 31.22
C TYR A 350 -1.43 -9.93 32.53
N ARG A 351 -2.42 -9.02 32.47
CA ARG A 351 -3.09 -8.49 33.65
C ARG A 351 -3.72 -9.58 34.51
N GLU A 352 -4.33 -10.59 33.89
CA GLU A 352 -5.05 -11.64 34.59
C GLU A 352 -4.13 -12.76 35.11
N ASN A 353 -3.12 -13.13 34.30
CA ASN A 353 -2.34 -14.34 34.51
C ASN A 353 -0.81 -14.11 34.60
N GLY A 354 -0.35 -12.85 34.58
CA GLY A 354 1.07 -12.51 34.62
C GLY A 354 1.88 -13.20 33.51
N MET A 355 3.02 -13.79 33.88
CA MET A 355 3.91 -14.45 32.92
C MET A 355 3.27 -15.67 32.22
N LEU A 356 2.28 -16.31 32.80
CA LEU A 356 1.53 -17.36 32.12
C LEU A 356 0.79 -16.80 30.90
N GLY A 357 0.16 -15.64 31.03
CA GLY A 357 -0.49 -14.96 29.93
C GLY A 357 0.49 -14.55 28.82
N TYR A 358 1.67 -14.02 29.19
CA TYR A 358 2.73 -13.71 28.23
C TYR A 358 3.26 -14.96 27.51
N SER A 359 3.49 -16.05 28.25
CA SER A 359 4.03 -17.30 27.67
C SER A 359 3.13 -17.90 26.60
N GLN A 360 1.81 -17.64 26.65
CA GLN A 360 0.89 -18.07 25.61
C GLN A 360 1.19 -17.42 24.26
N LEU A 361 1.60 -16.16 24.23
CA LEU A 361 2.07 -15.51 23.00
C LEU A 361 3.32 -16.22 22.46
N GLN A 362 4.32 -16.47 23.32
CA GLN A 362 5.54 -17.18 22.91
C GLN A 362 5.25 -18.56 22.35
N GLN A 363 4.34 -19.32 22.96
CA GLN A 363 3.97 -20.66 22.45
C GLN A 363 3.29 -20.58 21.07
N ARG A 364 2.48 -19.54 20.82
CA ARG A 364 1.90 -19.29 19.51
C ARG A 364 2.98 -18.96 18.48
N GLU A 365 3.98 -18.16 18.85
CA GLU A 365 5.13 -17.83 17.99
C GLU A 365 5.93 -19.09 17.64
N PHE A 366 6.27 -19.94 18.61
CA PHE A 366 6.97 -21.22 18.38
C PHE A 366 6.19 -22.15 17.44
N ALA A 367 4.87 -22.20 17.59
CA ALA A 367 4.02 -23.00 16.71
C ALA A 367 4.05 -22.52 15.24
N GLN A 368 4.39 -21.24 14.99
CA GLN A 368 4.48 -20.67 13.65
C GLN A 368 5.89 -20.77 13.03
N GLU A 369 6.92 -21.23 13.75
CA GLU A 369 8.27 -21.37 13.19
C GLU A 369 8.30 -22.28 11.97
N GLY A 370 7.53 -23.38 12.00
CA GLY A 370 7.39 -24.30 10.87
C GLY A 370 6.72 -23.70 9.64
N ALA A 371 5.89 -22.67 9.83
CA ALA A 371 5.28 -21.88 8.76
C ALA A 371 6.16 -20.73 8.27
N GLY A 372 7.36 -20.58 8.84
CA GLY A 372 8.34 -19.57 8.42
C GLY A 372 8.46 -18.35 9.34
N TYR A 373 7.67 -18.24 10.42
CA TYR A 373 7.80 -17.14 11.37
C TYR A 373 9.17 -17.18 12.10
N ARG A 374 9.87 -16.05 12.18
CA ARG A 374 11.27 -16.02 12.69
C ARG A 374 11.51 -14.99 13.80
N ALA A 375 10.54 -14.13 14.13
CA ALA A 375 10.77 -13.04 15.08
C ALA A 375 10.92 -13.48 16.53
N VAL A 376 10.68 -14.76 16.85
CA VAL A 376 11.03 -15.37 18.15
C VAL A 376 12.50 -15.11 18.47
N LYS A 377 13.39 -15.31 17.50
CA LYS A 377 14.83 -15.02 17.61
C LYS A 377 15.08 -13.56 17.24
N HIS A 378 14.64 -12.66 18.10
CA HIS A 378 14.58 -11.24 17.80
C HIS A 378 15.94 -10.59 17.59
N GLN A 379 17.02 -11.05 18.25
CA GLN A 379 18.38 -10.53 18.03
C GLN A 379 18.87 -10.88 16.61
N SER A 380 18.69 -12.14 16.23
CA SER A 380 19.03 -12.60 14.87
C SER A 380 18.13 -11.93 13.83
N PHE A 381 16.83 -11.77 14.14
CA PHE A 381 15.85 -11.19 13.25
C PHE A 381 16.16 -9.74 12.86
N VAL A 382 16.64 -8.93 13.79
CA VAL A 382 17.03 -7.53 13.54
C VAL A 382 18.45 -7.38 12.99
N GLY A 383 19.22 -8.48 12.87
CA GLY A 383 20.50 -8.51 12.17
C GLY A 383 21.72 -8.36 13.05
N THR A 384 21.69 -8.82 14.32
CA THR A 384 22.89 -8.76 15.19
C THR A 384 24.10 -9.44 14.54
N ALA A 385 23.93 -10.62 13.93
CA ALA A 385 25.00 -11.31 13.20
C ALA A 385 25.53 -10.52 11.99
N TYR A 386 24.69 -9.75 11.31
CA TYR A 386 25.09 -8.87 10.22
C TYR A 386 26.06 -7.78 10.70
N PHE A 387 25.81 -7.19 11.87
CA PHE A 387 26.70 -6.21 12.48
C PHE A 387 27.98 -6.84 13.03
N ASP A 388 27.92 -8.07 13.55
CA ASP A 388 29.13 -8.83 13.92
C ASP A 388 30.03 -9.07 12.69
N ALA A 389 29.43 -9.39 11.55
CA ALA A 389 30.19 -9.55 10.30
C ALA A 389 30.84 -8.23 9.84
N ILE A 390 30.13 -7.09 9.95
CA ILE A 390 30.70 -5.76 9.67
C ILE A 390 31.89 -5.49 10.62
N GLN A 391 31.70 -5.71 11.92
CA GLN A 391 32.77 -5.50 12.91
C GLN A 391 34.01 -6.39 12.62
N THR A 392 33.78 -7.65 12.24
CA THR A 392 34.84 -8.59 11.83
C THR A 392 35.58 -8.06 10.60
N ALA A 393 34.86 -7.57 9.59
CA ALA A 393 35.49 -6.99 8.39
C ALA A 393 36.33 -5.73 8.71
N ILE A 394 35.78 -4.81 9.52
CA ILE A 394 36.48 -3.58 9.93
C ILE A 394 37.77 -3.88 10.68
N SER A 395 37.76 -4.88 11.56
CA SER A 395 38.91 -5.22 12.42
C SER A 395 39.83 -6.27 11.82
N ALA A 396 39.64 -6.67 10.55
CA ALA A 396 40.36 -7.78 9.92
C ALA A 396 40.36 -9.07 10.79
N GLY A 397 39.24 -9.33 11.49
CA GLY A 397 39.04 -10.47 12.38
C GLY A 397 39.58 -10.28 13.81
N SER A 398 40.23 -9.16 14.11
CA SER A 398 40.86 -8.92 15.42
C SER A 398 39.94 -8.14 16.37
N HIS A 399 38.84 -8.76 16.83
CA HIS A 399 37.98 -8.20 17.87
C HIS A 399 37.42 -9.28 18.78
N SER A 400 36.97 -8.89 19.97
CA SER A 400 36.38 -9.75 21.00
C SER A 400 34.93 -9.36 21.35
N THR A 401 34.32 -8.47 20.56
CA THR A 401 33.03 -7.84 20.86
C THR A 401 31.88 -8.37 20.02
N GLY A 402 32.01 -9.56 19.40
CA GLY A 402 30.91 -10.20 18.68
C GLY A 402 29.72 -10.46 19.60
N ALA A 403 28.55 -9.96 19.24
CA ALA A 403 27.37 -9.97 20.10
C ALA A 403 26.62 -11.32 20.05
N MET A 404 26.65 -12.01 18.92
CA MET A 404 26.00 -13.33 18.78
C MET A 404 26.81 -14.45 19.46
N ALA A 405 28.12 -14.30 19.60
CA ALA A 405 28.94 -15.25 20.32
C ALA A 405 28.60 -15.24 21.81
N GLY A 406 28.06 -16.33 22.32
CA GLY A 406 27.59 -16.44 23.73
C GLY A 406 26.24 -15.78 23.98
N SER A 407 25.47 -15.43 22.92
CA SER A 407 24.10 -14.95 23.07
C SER A 407 23.19 -16.06 23.63
N THR A 408 22.37 -15.72 24.62
CA THR A 408 21.39 -16.61 25.21
C THR A 408 20.27 -16.99 24.23
N GLU A 409 20.08 -16.23 23.14
CA GLU A 409 19.07 -16.51 22.13
C GLU A 409 19.26 -17.89 21.50
N THR A 410 20.50 -18.29 21.18
CA THR A 410 20.79 -19.60 20.64
C THR A 410 20.45 -20.72 21.62
N GLU A 411 20.72 -20.51 22.90
CA GLU A 411 20.50 -21.50 23.96
C GLU A 411 19.02 -21.62 24.32
N GLN A 412 18.32 -20.48 24.45
CA GLN A 412 16.92 -20.43 24.90
C GLN A 412 15.92 -20.83 23.82
N PHE A 413 16.21 -20.56 22.55
CA PHE A 413 15.26 -20.74 21.44
C PHE A 413 15.70 -21.79 20.42
N THR A 414 16.62 -22.70 20.76
CA THR A 414 16.81 -23.93 20.02
C THR A 414 15.71 -24.91 20.41
N SER A 415 14.98 -25.44 19.45
CA SER A 415 13.99 -26.50 19.63
C SER A 415 14.67 -27.80 20.09
N THR A 416 14.97 -27.92 21.37
CA THR A 416 15.20 -29.22 21.96
C THR A 416 13.85 -29.88 22.14
N VAL A 417 13.41 -30.64 21.14
CA VAL A 417 12.53 -31.76 21.39
C VAL A 417 13.31 -32.70 22.33
N LYS A 418 13.12 -32.54 23.63
CA LYS A 418 13.57 -33.52 24.59
C LYS A 418 12.84 -34.81 24.22
N SER A 419 13.52 -35.73 23.54
CA SER A 419 13.10 -37.10 23.44
C SER A 419 12.83 -37.58 24.89
N GLY A 420 11.56 -37.86 25.18
CA GLY A 420 11.16 -38.38 26.48
C GLY A 420 12.02 -39.59 26.89
N PRO A 421 12.15 -39.85 28.21
CA PRO A 421 13.02 -40.90 28.69
C PRO A 421 12.60 -42.23 28.04
N LYS A 422 13.59 -42.86 27.36
CA LYS A 422 13.43 -44.25 26.90
C LYS A 422 13.04 -45.09 28.11
N ARG A 423 11.84 -45.63 28.13
CA ARG A 423 11.47 -46.72 29.07
C ARG A 423 12.47 -47.83 28.86
N VAL A 424 13.33 -48.06 29.84
CA VAL A 424 14.07 -49.30 29.97
C VAL A 424 13.06 -50.35 30.40
N VAL A 425 12.74 -51.26 29.49
CA VAL A 425 11.99 -52.47 29.80
C VAL A 425 13.01 -53.43 30.37
N ALA A 426 12.83 -53.76 31.65
CA ALA A 426 13.57 -54.84 32.33
C ALA A 426 12.99 -56.22 31.93
#